data_701052ada45858b254bd2077966b96ee
#
_entry.id   701052ada45858b254bd2077966b96ee
#
_cell.length_a   1.000
_cell.length_b   1.000
_cell.length_c   1.000
_cell.angle_alpha   90.00
_cell.angle_beta   90.00
_cell.angle_gamma   90.00
#
_symmetry.space_group_name_H-M   'P 1'
#
loop_
_entity.id
_entity.type
_entity.pdbx_description
1 polymer ?
#
loop_
_entity_poly.entity_id
_entity_poly.type
_entity_poly.pdbx_seq_one_letter_code
_entity_poly.pdbx_strand_id
1 'polypeptide(L)'
;MGKNRSFTVCNQEKSENFIFSAVNKNKVEVTTEAMSLSSHGGLLLLQQEEERLALASRLASCIHDRRTSFLVRHSLTEIIMTRIFQICLRYEDVNDCDRLRKDPMMKLTVDKAGLDMELCSSATMCRFENMVTDEDLVRIQEITYTKNNKVNKRANKDK
;
A
#
# COMPACT_ATOMS: atom_id res chain seq x y z
N MET A 1 -23.30 -2.52 -9.88
CA MET A 1 -23.72 -1.62 -8.78
C MET A 1 -22.53 -1.41 -7.85
N GLY A 2 -21.82 -0.28 -7.97
CA GLY A 2 -20.68 0.03 -7.11
C GLY A 2 -21.17 0.40 -5.71
N LYS A 3 -20.71 -0.32 -4.69
CA LYS A 3 -20.98 0.05 -3.29
C LYS A 3 -20.17 1.29 -2.95
N ASN A 4 -20.85 2.42 -2.68
CA ASN A 4 -20.21 3.58 -2.06
C ASN A 4 -19.73 3.18 -0.67
N ARG A 5 -18.45 3.40 -0.40
CA ARG A 5 -17.86 3.15 0.93
C ARG A 5 -17.40 4.49 1.47
N SER A 6 -17.95 4.89 2.59
CA SER A 6 -17.59 6.13 3.29
C SER A 6 -16.58 5.85 4.38
N PHE A 7 -15.52 6.64 4.42
CA PHE A 7 -14.48 6.60 5.46
C PHE A 7 -14.38 7.98 6.10
N THR A 8 -14.14 8.01 7.38
CA THR A 8 -14.09 9.25 8.14
C THR A 8 -12.67 9.62 8.54
N VAL A 9 -12.30 10.85 8.24
CA VAL A 9 -11.10 11.50 8.78
C VAL A 9 -11.57 12.59 9.73
N CYS A 10 -11.11 12.57 10.98
CA CYS A 10 -11.51 13.52 11.99
C CYS A 10 -10.87 14.90 11.76
N ASN A 11 -11.65 15.88 11.29
CA ASN A 11 -11.32 17.31 11.39
C ASN A 11 -12.58 18.09 11.78
N GLN A 12 -12.43 18.93 12.81
CA GLN A 12 -13.51 19.67 13.47
C GLN A 12 -13.83 21.01 12.77
N GLU A 13 -14.11 21.03 11.47
CA GLU A 13 -14.75 22.20 10.85
C GLU A 13 -15.70 21.75 9.76
N LYS A 14 -16.81 22.48 9.55
CA LYS A 14 -17.90 22.18 8.59
C LYS A 14 -17.36 21.53 7.32
N SER A 15 -17.57 20.24 7.22
CA SER A 15 -16.99 19.42 6.16
C SER A 15 -17.77 19.58 4.86
N GLU A 16 -17.18 20.26 3.91
CA GLU A 16 -17.40 19.87 2.53
C GLU A 16 -16.80 18.46 2.39
N ASN A 17 -17.61 17.47 1.99
CA ASN A 17 -17.15 16.10 1.82
C ASN A 17 -16.06 16.08 0.73
N PHE A 18 -14.84 15.74 1.09
CA PHE A 18 -13.76 15.58 0.13
C PHE A 18 -13.96 14.28 -0.65
N ILE A 19 -14.08 14.41 -1.95
CA ILE A 19 -14.18 13.28 -2.86
C ILE A 19 -12.81 13.04 -3.48
N PHE A 20 -12.21 11.89 -3.17
CA PHE A 20 -11.00 11.45 -3.84
C PHE A 20 -11.35 10.81 -5.19
N SER A 21 -10.47 10.98 -6.18
CA SER A 21 -10.48 10.17 -7.40
C SER A 21 -10.49 8.70 -7.01
N ALA A 22 -11.18 7.87 -7.80
CA ALA A 22 -11.37 6.46 -7.46
C ALA A 22 -10.06 5.78 -7.03
N VAL A 23 -10.03 5.27 -5.81
CA VAL A 23 -8.94 4.46 -5.28
C VAL A 23 -9.29 3.00 -5.56
N ASN A 24 -8.44 2.30 -6.31
CA ASN A 24 -8.71 0.92 -6.71
C ASN A 24 -10.12 0.72 -7.29
N LYS A 25 -10.53 1.62 -8.19
CA LYS A 25 -11.87 1.66 -8.82
C LYS A 25 -13.05 1.91 -7.85
N ASN A 26 -12.79 2.21 -6.60
CA ASN A 26 -13.81 2.59 -5.62
C ASN A 26 -13.83 4.10 -5.44
N LYS A 27 -15.03 4.69 -5.53
CA LYS A 27 -15.22 6.09 -5.14
C LYS A 27 -15.07 6.19 -3.62
N VAL A 28 -14.15 7.02 -3.17
CA VAL A 28 -13.91 7.27 -1.75
C VAL A 28 -14.45 8.64 -1.39
N GLU A 29 -15.37 8.69 -0.46
CA GLU A 29 -15.91 9.90 0.12
C GLU A 29 -15.49 9.98 1.58
N VAL A 30 -14.90 11.09 1.95
CA VAL A 30 -14.47 11.35 3.33
C VAL A 30 -15.59 12.11 4.03
N THR A 31 -16.12 11.54 5.11
CA THR A 31 -17.18 12.12 5.92
C THR A 31 -16.78 12.15 7.38
N THR A 32 -17.35 13.04 8.15
CA THR A 32 -17.19 13.13 9.62
C THR A 32 -18.16 12.24 10.39
N GLU A 33 -19.11 11.60 9.70
CA GLU A 33 -20.06 10.66 10.32
C GLU A 33 -19.46 9.25 10.31
N ALA A 34 -19.05 8.77 11.48
CA ALA A 34 -18.23 7.57 11.56
C ALA A 34 -18.97 6.35 12.11
N MET A 35 -18.95 5.28 11.33
CA MET A 35 -19.08 3.91 11.84
C MET A 35 -17.72 3.22 12.03
N SER A 36 -16.68 3.66 11.30
CA SER A 36 -15.32 3.12 11.40
C SER A 36 -14.32 4.23 11.11
N LEU A 37 -13.49 4.56 12.10
CA LEU A 37 -12.49 5.63 12.02
C LEU A 37 -11.12 5.07 11.70
N SER A 38 -10.39 5.73 10.80
CA SER A 38 -8.97 5.50 10.60
C SER A 38 -8.21 6.83 10.75
N SER A 39 -7.09 6.80 11.48
CA SER A 39 -6.16 7.93 11.55
C SER A 39 -5.22 8.02 10.33
N HIS A 40 -5.35 7.10 9.38
CA HIS A 40 -4.42 6.91 8.27
C HIS A 40 -4.92 7.50 6.94
N GLY A 41 -5.70 8.58 6.97
CA GLY A 41 -6.26 9.22 5.77
C GLY A 41 -5.21 9.63 4.71
N GLY A 42 -3.98 9.94 5.14
CA GLY A 42 -2.86 10.23 4.25
C GLY A 42 -2.47 9.08 3.30
N LEU A 43 -2.88 7.84 3.60
CA LEU A 43 -2.65 6.70 2.71
C LEU A 43 -3.31 6.84 1.35
N LEU A 44 -4.39 7.61 1.23
CA LEU A 44 -5.03 7.86 -0.08
C LEU A 44 -4.09 8.56 -1.05
N LEU A 45 -3.28 9.50 -0.55
CA LEU A 45 -2.28 10.19 -1.37
C LEU A 45 -1.14 9.26 -1.75
N LEU A 46 -0.68 8.43 -0.81
CA LEU A 46 0.36 7.43 -1.09
C LEU A 46 -0.11 6.39 -2.11
N GLN A 47 -1.37 6.00 -2.06
CA GLN A 47 -1.96 5.08 -3.03
C GLN A 47 -2.00 5.68 -4.45
N GLN A 48 -2.37 6.95 -4.59
CA GLN A 48 -2.32 7.63 -5.89
C GLN A 48 -0.91 7.66 -6.47
N GLU A 49 0.10 7.92 -5.63
CA GLU A 49 1.49 7.85 -6.05
C GLU A 49 1.92 6.42 -6.40
N GLU A 50 1.46 5.41 -5.65
CA GLU A 50 1.75 4.01 -5.96
C GLU A 50 1.13 3.58 -7.29
N GLU A 51 -0.10 3.97 -7.60
CA GLU A 51 -0.73 3.72 -8.90
C GLU A 51 0.11 4.31 -10.06
N ARG A 52 0.70 5.49 -9.85
CA ARG A 52 1.56 6.15 -10.83
C ARG A 52 2.94 5.49 -10.94
N LEU A 53 3.51 5.08 -9.83
CA LEU A 53 4.88 4.56 -9.74
C LEU A 53 4.95 3.05 -9.98
N ALA A 54 3.90 2.32 -9.64
CA ALA A 54 3.83 0.86 -9.63
C ALA A 54 5.02 0.24 -8.88
N LEU A 55 5.40 0.85 -7.74
CA LEU A 55 6.62 0.49 -7.01
C LEU A 55 6.53 -0.93 -6.44
N ALA A 56 5.43 -1.24 -5.77
CA ALA A 56 5.24 -2.55 -5.14
C ALA A 56 5.27 -3.69 -6.16
N SER A 57 4.61 -3.53 -7.31
CA SER A 57 4.61 -4.55 -8.37
C SER A 57 5.97 -4.72 -9.03
N ARG A 58 6.73 -3.64 -9.18
CA ARG A 58 8.10 -3.67 -9.69
C ARG A 58 9.05 -4.35 -8.72
N LEU A 59 8.94 -4.05 -7.42
CA LEU A 59 9.74 -4.74 -6.39
C LEU A 59 9.37 -6.23 -6.33
N ALA A 60 8.08 -6.56 -6.41
CA ALA A 60 7.61 -7.93 -6.44
C ALA A 60 8.19 -8.72 -7.62
N SER A 61 8.37 -8.08 -8.80
CA SER A 61 8.97 -8.73 -9.96
C SER A 61 10.46 -9.05 -9.81
N CYS A 62 11.16 -8.43 -8.84
CA CYS A 62 12.56 -8.71 -8.54
C CYS A 62 12.74 -9.94 -7.64
N ILE A 63 11.71 -10.31 -6.89
CA ILE A 63 11.79 -11.32 -5.85
C ILE A 63 11.29 -12.65 -6.40
N HIS A 64 12.10 -13.69 -6.21
CA HIS A 64 11.68 -15.04 -6.57
C HIS A 64 10.75 -15.62 -5.51
N ASP A 65 9.45 -15.75 -5.83
CA ASP A 65 8.46 -16.31 -4.92
C ASP A 65 8.61 -17.83 -4.80
N ARG A 66 9.17 -18.29 -3.70
CA ARG A 66 9.37 -19.71 -3.39
C ARG A 66 8.19 -20.35 -2.66
N ARG A 67 7.10 -19.59 -2.46
CA ARG A 67 5.92 -20.10 -1.75
C ARG A 67 5.11 -21.03 -2.65
N THR A 68 4.50 -22.03 -2.04
CA THR A 68 3.61 -22.96 -2.74
C THR A 68 2.33 -22.22 -3.18
N SER A 69 2.11 -22.07 -4.47
CA SER A 69 1.12 -21.18 -5.07
C SER A 69 -0.31 -21.35 -4.54
N PHE A 70 -0.74 -22.60 -4.30
CA PHE A 70 -2.10 -22.87 -3.78
C PHE A 70 -2.29 -22.55 -2.28
N LEU A 71 -1.22 -22.26 -1.55
CA LEU A 71 -1.26 -21.82 -0.14
C LEU A 71 -1.09 -20.30 0.01
N VAL A 72 -0.84 -19.60 -1.10
CA VAL A 72 -0.64 -18.14 -1.08
C VAL A 72 -1.97 -17.43 -0.91
N ARG A 73 -2.18 -16.80 0.26
CA ARG A 73 -3.34 -15.93 0.54
C ARG A 73 -3.10 -14.48 0.17
N HIS A 74 -1.83 -14.04 0.20
CA HIS A 74 -1.40 -12.68 -0.02
C HIS A 74 -0.33 -12.68 -1.10
N SER A 75 -0.54 -11.93 -2.19
CA SER A 75 0.46 -11.79 -3.25
C SER A 75 1.71 -11.07 -2.74
N LEU A 76 2.85 -11.23 -3.43
CA LEU A 76 4.05 -10.46 -3.11
C LEU A 76 3.80 -8.95 -3.19
N THR A 77 3.10 -8.50 -4.23
CA THR A 77 2.74 -7.09 -4.41
C THR A 77 1.95 -6.56 -3.21
N GLU A 78 0.96 -7.33 -2.72
CA GLU A 78 0.16 -6.96 -1.56
C GLU A 78 1.01 -6.83 -0.28
N ILE A 79 1.90 -7.80 -0.03
CA ILE A 79 2.78 -7.80 1.15
C ILE A 79 3.74 -6.60 1.09
N ILE A 80 4.35 -6.36 -0.06
CA ILE A 80 5.29 -5.25 -0.26
C ILE A 80 4.57 -3.90 -0.12
N MET A 81 3.38 -3.75 -0.72
CA MET A 81 2.58 -2.53 -0.60
C MET A 81 2.21 -2.26 0.87
N THR A 82 1.77 -3.31 1.58
CA THR A 82 1.49 -3.22 3.03
C THR A 82 2.72 -2.73 3.79
N ARG A 83 3.91 -3.28 3.50
CA ARG A 83 5.15 -2.89 4.17
C ARG A 83 5.57 -1.46 3.86
N ILE A 84 5.48 -1.04 2.60
CA ILE A 84 5.76 0.34 2.19
C ILE A 84 4.85 1.31 2.96
N PHE A 85 3.55 1.05 3.00
CA PHE A 85 2.61 1.93 3.68
C PHE A 85 2.83 1.97 5.19
N GLN A 86 3.18 0.84 5.81
CA GLN A 86 3.57 0.81 7.22
C GLN A 86 4.75 1.73 7.50
N ILE A 87 5.83 1.61 6.73
CA ILE A 87 7.03 2.45 6.88
C ILE A 87 6.68 3.93 6.69
N CYS A 88 5.89 4.27 5.68
CA CYS A 88 5.43 5.65 5.43
C CYS A 88 4.61 6.21 6.60
N LEU A 89 3.85 5.37 7.27
CA LEU A 89 3.07 5.71 8.48
C LEU A 89 3.90 5.68 9.77
N ARG A 90 5.21 5.36 9.68
CA ARG A 90 6.15 5.26 10.80
C ARG A 90 5.88 4.06 11.73
N TYR A 91 5.31 3.00 11.20
CA TYR A 91 5.21 1.70 11.85
C TYR A 91 6.33 0.78 11.35
N GLU A 92 7.50 0.91 11.95
CA GLU A 92 8.70 0.19 11.53
C GLU A 92 8.71 -1.27 12.01
N ASP A 93 8.03 -1.53 13.14
CA ASP A 93 7.97 -2.87 13.73
C ASP A 93 6.99 -3.77 12.94
N VAL A 94 7.46 -4.97 12.61
CA VAL A 94 6.63 -5.99 11.95
C VAL A 94 5.43 -6.41 12.83
N ASN A 95 5.54 -6.31 14.15
CA ASN A 95 4.44 -6.60 15.07
C ASN A 95 3.23 -5.68 14.86
N ASP A 96 3.44 -4.45 14.36
CA ASP A 96 2.34 -3.53 14.03
C ASP A 96 1.45 -4.06 12.89
N CYS A 97 1.92 -5.03 12.09
CA CYS A 97 1.09 -5.70 11.08
C CYS A 97 -0.20 -6.25 11.67
N ASP A 98 -0.15 -6.86 12.85
CA ASP A 98 -1.33 -7.53 13.45
C ASP A 98 -2.41 -6.53 13.88
N ARG A 99 -2.03 -5.29 14.16
CA ARG A 99 -2.96 -4.19 14.40
C ARG A 99 -3.45 -3.58 13.09
N LEU A 100 -2.54 -3.27 12.17
CA LEU A 100 -2.82 -2.57 10.92
C LEU A 100 -3.57 -3.43 9.89
N ARG A 101 -3.46 -4.77 9.98
CA ARG A 101 -4.16 -5.70 9.07
C ARG A 101 -5.68 -5.57 9.08
N LYS A 102 -6.23 -4.98 10.16
CA LYS A 102 -7.67 -4.75 10.33
C LYS A 102 -8.09 -3.33 9.99
N ASP A 103 -7.12 -2.42 9.84
CA ASP A 103 -7.40 -1.01 9.55
C ASP A 103 -8.09 -0.87 8.20
N PRO A 104 -9.27 -0.22 8.13
CA PRO A 104 -10.06 -0.12 6.90
C PRO A 104 -9.35 0.69 5.82
N MET A 105 -8.56 1.70 6.18
CA MET A 105 -7.82 2.51 5.22
C MET A 105 -6.67 1.71 4.60
N MET A 106 -5.93 0.96 5.40
CA MET A 106 -4.89 0.04 4.90
C MET A 106 -5.47 -0.99 3.93
N LYS A 107 -6.60 -1.60 4.27
CA LYS A 107 -7.28 -2.57 3.39
C LYS A 107 -7.73 -1.96 2.07
N LEU A 108 -8.29 -0.75 2.12
CA LEU A 108 -8.74 -0.04 0.93
C LEU A 108 -7.58 0.26 -0.01
N THR A 109 -6.47 0.76 0.53
CA THR A 109 -5.31 1.20 -0.26
C THR A 109 -4.50 0.04 -0.82
N VAL A 110 -4.48 -1.11 -0.15
CA VAL A 110 -3.78 -2.32 -0.63
C VAL A 110 -4.63 -3.13 -1.62
N ASP A 111 -5.81 -2.64 -2.00
CA ASP A 111 -6.72 -3.30 -2.96
C ASP A 111 -7.21 -4.69 -2.51
N LYS A 112 -7.46 -4.86 -1.22
CA LYS A 112 -8.19 -6.05 -0.79
C LYS A 112 -9.62 -6.00 -1.30
N ALA A 113 -9.98 -6.98 -2.08
CA ALA A 113 -11.26 -7.10 -2.78
C ALA A 113 -12.50 -7.09 -1.87
N GLY A 114 -12.32 -7.14 -0.57
CA GLY A 114 -13.35 -6.96 0.44
C GLY A 114 -12.76 -6.41 1.73
N LEU A 115 -13.42 -5.45 2.35
CA LEU A 115 -13.05 -4.98 3.69
C LEU A 115 -13.16 -6.09 4.74
N ASP A 116 -13.83 -7.19 4.41
CA ASP A 116 -13.97 -8.36 5.28
C ASP A 116 -12.70 -9.21 5.34
N MET A 117 -11.81 -9.09 4.33
CA MET A 117 -10.52 -9.79 4.34
C MET A 117 -9.46 -8.98 5.06
N GLU A 118 -8.72 -9.64 5.93
CA GLU A 118 -7.57 -9.02 6.62
C GLU A 118 -6.33 -9.02 5.71
N LEU A 119 -5.41 -8.07 5.94
CA LEU A 119 -4.09 -8.08 5.34
C LEU A 119 -3.19 -9.13 5.99
N CYS A 120 -1.96 -9.26 5.51
CA CYS A 120 -1.01 -10.23 6.03
C CYS A 120 -0.70 -9.99 7.52
N SER A 121 -0.48 -11.08 8.26
CA SER A 121 -0.06 -11.03 9.65
C SER A 121 1.44 -10.72 9.79
N SER A 122 1.88 -10.34 10.99
CA SER A 122 3.29 -10.18 11.35
C SER A 122 4.12 -11.43 10.99
N ALA A 123 3.61 -12.62 11.28
CA ALA A 123 4.29 -13.87 10.93
C ALA A 123 4.44 -14.07 9.42
N THR A 124 3.48 -13.62 8.60
CA THR A 124 3.58 -13.66 7.14
C THR A 124 4.61 -12.66 6.64
N MET A 125 4.63 -11.46 7.21
CA MET A 125 5.60 -10.42 6.90
C MET A 125 7.03 -10.86 7.24
N CYS A 126 7.26 -11.41 8.43
CA CYS A 126 8.56 -11.96 8.82
C CYS A 126 9.05 -13.06 7.86
N ARG A 127 8.16 -13.99 7.46
CA ARG A 127 8.53 -15.02 6.48
C ARG A 127 8.90 -14.44 5.14
N PHE A 128 8.20 -13.40 4.71
CA PHE A 128 8.51 -12.69 3.47
C PHE A 128 9.88 -12.00 3.57
N GLU A 129 10.15 -11.23 4.62
CA GLU A 129 11.43 -10.56 4.80
C GLU A 129 12.62 -11.55 4.85
N ASN A 130 12.44 -12.70 5.50
CA ASN A 130 13.46 -13.75 5.56
C ASN A 130 13.57 -14.59 4.26
N MET A 131 12.63 -14.48 3.34
CA MET A 131 12.67 -15.18 2.05
C MET A 131 13.53 -14.44 1.02
N VAL A 132 13.65 -13.13 1.16
CA VAL A 132 14.40 -12.28 0.22
C VAL A 132 15.88 -12.62 0.29
N THR A 133 16.50 -12.85 -0.87
CA THR A 133 17.92 -13.21 -0.97
C THR A 133 18.77 -12.02 -1.37
N ASP A 134 20.10 -12.15 -1.20
CA ASP A 134 21.05 -11.13 -1.66
C ASP A 134 20.94 -10.86 -3.17
N GLU A 135 20.66 -11.90 -3.97
CA GLU A 135 20.42 -11.77 -5.41
C GLU A 135 19.17 -10.95 -5.71
N ASP A 136 18.10 -11.14 -4.93
CA ASP A 136 16.88 -10.34 -5.04
C ASP A 136 17.15 -8.87 -4.69
N LEU A 137 17.97 -8.62 -3.66
CA LEU A 137 18.37 -7.26 -3.25
C LEU A 137 19.17 -6.55 -4.34
N VAL A 138 20.09 -7.24 -5.01
CA VAL A 138 20.83 -6.68 -6.15
C VAL A 138 19.87 -6.27 -7.28
N ARG A 139 18.91 -7.12 -7.64
CA ARG A 139 17.89 -6.80 -8.65
C ARG A 139 17.02 -5.60 -8.26
N ILE A 140 16.66 -5.49 -6.98
CA ILE A 140 15.91 -4.35 -6.44
C ILE A 140 16.75 -3.06 -6.59
N GLN A 141 18.02 -3.10 -6.25
CA GLN A 141 18.92 -1.95 -6.40
C GLN A 141 19.05 -1.48 -7.85
N GLU A 142 19.20 -2.40 -8.79
CA GLU A 142 19.30 -2.08 -10.22
C GLU A 142 18.04 -1.37 -10.74
N ILE A 143 16.84 -1.85 -10.36
CA ILE A 143 15.58 -1.23 -10.79
C ILE A 143 15.39 0.16 -10.19
N THR A 144 15.73 0.35 -8.92
CA THR A 144 15.62 1.65 -8.25
C THR A 144 16.63 2.64 -8.80
N TYR A 145 17.87 2.24 -9.04
CA TYR A 145 18.93 3.08 -9.61
C TYR A 145 18.59 3.54 -11.05
N THR A 146 18.12 2.63 -11.88
CA THR A 146 17.78 2.92 -13.29
C THR A 146 16.66 3.96 -13.40
N LYS A 147 15.69 3.95 -12.48
CA LYS A 147 14.61 4.93 -12.49
C LYS A 147 15.07 6.31 -12.02
N ASN A 148 15.87 6.38 -10.96
CA ASN A 148 16.39 7.64 -10.46
C ASN A 148 17.20 8.36 -11.55
N ASN A 149 18.01 7.65 -12.33
CA ASN A 149 18.75 8.20 -13.46
C ASN A 149 17.85 8.70 -14.60
N LYS A 150 16.71 8.03 -14.86
CA LYS A 150 15.74 8.50 -15.88
C LYS A 150 15.00 9.75 -15.41
N VAL A 151 14.64 9.84 -14.14
CA VAL A 151 13.98 11.02 -13.57
C VAL A 151 14.94 12.22 -13.58
N ASN A 152 16.17 12.05 -13.14
CA ASN A 152 17.17 13.11 -13.15
C ASN A 152 17.53 13.60 -14.57
N LYS A 153 17.56 12.71 -15.57
CA LYS A 153 17.77 13.10 -16.97
C LYS A 153 16.61 13.89 -17.55
N ARG A 154 15.36 13.66 -17.11
CA ARG A 154 14.20 14.46 -17.52
C ARG A 154 14.22 15.84 -16.86
N ALA A 155 14.47 15.90 -15.56
CA ALA A 155 14.57 17.17 -14.84
C ALA A 155 15.70 18.10 -15.33
N ASN A 156 16.76 17.54 -15.93
CA ASN A 156 17.85 18.33 -16.53
C ASN A 156 17.63 18.69 -18.00
N LYS A 157 16.59 18.16 -18.66
CA LYS A 157 16.21 18.55 -20.02
C LYS A 157 15.26 19.73 -20.08
N ASP A 158 14.57 19.99 -18.98
CA ASP A 158 13.56 21.05 -18.84
C ASP A 158 14.16 22.33 -18.20
N LYS A 159 15.51 22.41 -18.10
CA LYS A 159 16.30 23.60 -17.76
C LYS A 159 17.08 24.09 -18.97
#